data_8595dffca73fd1f95ec55781e304b0ad
#
_entry.id   8595dffca73fd1f95ec55781e304b0ad
#
_cell.length_a   1.000
_cell.length_b   1.000
_cell.length_c   1.000
_cell.angle_alpha   90.00
_cell.angle_beta   90.00
_cell.angle_gamma   90.00
#
_symmetry.space_group_name_H-M   'P 1'
#
loop_
_entity.id
_entity.type
_entity.pdbx_description
1 polymer ?
#
loop_
_entity_poly.entity_id
_entity_poly.type
_entity_poly.pdbx_seq_one_letter_code
_entity_poly.pdbx_strand_id
1 'polypeptide(L)'
;MESRQITVGDRAWTVRIDGPESRHSVLLLPDVGEQADVFDQVCARLHTSDLRTFAVESIEGLDPAGVTAILDALKLPWVNVAGCGAGAVLAWQACARGFGRFQSLVVADRGHPATPGADGTVADATTGPVEVPTTLLVTKNLPRSVADTSGRFVYGEFRVVEVDVTNVATEADHELATEIVLRTSLW
;
A
#
# COMPACT_ATOMS: atom_id res chain seq x y z
N MET A 1 6.62 19.74 -2.02
CA MET A 1 7.01 18.58 -1.19
C MET A 1 7.30 19.05 0.22
N GLU A 2 6.65 18.44 1.22
CA GLU A 2 6.83 18.70 2.66
C GLU A 2 7.17 17.38 3.33
N SER A 3 8.06 17.40 4.32
CA SER A 3 8.31 16.24 5.18
C SER A 3 7.82 16.53 6.59
N ARG A 4 7.03 15.62 7.14
CA ARG A 4 6.47 15.74 8.49
C ARG A 4 6.87 14.56 9.35
N GLN A 5 7.47 14.84 10.50
CA GLN A 5 7.75 13.83 11.50
C GLN A 5 6.51 13.64 12.38
N ILE A 6 6.13 12.39 12.56
CA ILE A 6 4.96 11.99 13.35
C ILE A 6 5.44 11.06 14.45
N THR A 7 5.22 11.47 15.69
CA THR A 7 5.56 10.68 16.86
C THR A 7 4.34 9.88 17.33
N VAL A 8 4.54 8.58 17.49
CA VAL A 8 3.53 7.66 18.01
C VAL A 8 4.17 6.85 19.14
N GLY A 9 3.76 7.12 20.37
CA GLY A 9 4.41 6.55 21.56
C GLY A 9 5.84 7.07 21.69
N ASP A 10 6.80 6.14 21.71
CA ASP A 10 8.25 6.39 21.81
C ASP A 10 8.97 6.39 20.46
N ARG A 11 8.24 6.18 19.37
CA ARG A 11 8.77 6.12 18.00
C ARG A 11 8.30 7.28 17.15
N ALA A 12 9.11 7.63 16.15
CA ALA A 12 8.77 8.66 15.17
C ALA A 12 8.98 8.13 13.75
N TRP A 13 8.05 8.46 12.88
CA TRP A 13 8.15 8.19 11.44
C TRP A 13 8.06 9.49 10.67
N THR A 14 8.81 9.57 9.59
CA THR A 14 8.75 10.71 8.67
C THR A 14 7.85 10.33 7.50
N VAL A 15 6.96 11.24 7.13
CA VAL A 15 6.06 11.10 5.98
C VAL A 15 6.33 12.26 5.04
N ARG A 16 6.63 11.94 3.77
CA ARG A 16 6.71 12.92 2.68
C ARG A 16 5.32 13.19 2.16
N ILE A 17 4.95 14.47 2.10
CA ILE A 17 3.64 14.92 1.64
C ILE A 17 3.86 15.75 0.39
N ASP A 18 3.23 15.38 -0.71
CA ASP A 18 3.40 16.07 -1.98
C ASP A 18 2.14 16.00 -2.86
N GLY A 19 2.12 16.81 -3.91
CA GLY A 19 1.03 16.88 -4.88
C GLY A 19 0.01 17.96 -4.58
N PRO A 20 -1.04 18.03 -5.42
CA PRO A 20 -2.09 19.04 -5.29
C PRO A 20 -2.87 18.88 -4.00
N GLU A 21 -3.53 19.96 -3.57
CA GLU A 21 -4.59 19.84 -2.56
C GLU A 21 -5.77 19.09 -3.20
N SER A 22 -5.97 17.87 -2.77
CA SER A 22 -7.00 16.97 -3.30
C SER A 22 -7.71 16.25 -2.18
N ARG A 23 -8.98 15.92 -2.42
CA ARG A 23 -9.75 15.01 -1.55
C ARG A 23 -9.31 13.55 -1.71
N HIS A 24 -8.59 13.23 -2.80
CA HIS A 24 -8.06 11.90 -3.06
C HIS A 24 -6.63 11.80 -2.52
N SER A 25 -6.48 11.09 -1.42
CA SER A 25 -5.20 10.88 -0.74
C SER A 25 -4.76 9.43 -0.89
N VAL A 26 -3.45 9.24 -1.10
CA VAL A 26 -2.82 7.93 -1.21
C VAL A 26 -1.69 7.83 -0.20
N LEU A 27 -1.75 6.81 0.68
CA LEU A 27 -0.63 6.43 1.54
C LEU A 27 0.24 5.41 0.80
N LEU A 28 1.55 5.66 0.74
CA LEU A 28 2.52 4.81 0.07
C LEU A 28 3.47 4.20 1.11
N LEU A 29 3.58 2.88 1.10
CA LEU A 29 4.38 2.09 2.03
C LEU A 29 5.48 1.34 1.27
N PRO A 30 6.76 1.72 1.41
CA PRO A 30 7.88 1.08 0.71
C PRO A 30 8.18 -0.31 1.26
N ASP A 31 9.06 -1.04 0.61
CA ASP A 31 9.63 -2.27 1.16
C ASP A 31 10.59 -1.94 2.33
N VAL A 32 10.87 -2.95 3.15
CA VAL A 32 11.87 -2.82 4.20
C VAL A 32 13.25 -2.56 3.58
N GLY A 33 13.96 -1.55 4.12
CA GLY A 33 15.25 -1.13 3.58
C GLY A 33 15.16 -0.14 2.40
N GLU A 34 13.98 0.13 1.89
CA GLU A 34 13.72 1.20 0.93
C GLU A 34 13.22 2.47 1.63
N GLN A 35 13.32 3.60 0.94
CA GLN A 35 12.83 4.89 1.39
C GLN A 35 11.73 5.42 0.47
N ALA A 36 11.07 6.49 0.86
CA ALA A 36 9.95 7.07 0.12
C ALA A 36 10.31 7.50 -1.31
N ASP A 37 11.59 7.78 -1.59
CA ASP A 37 12.08 8.17 -2.92
C ASP A 37 11.90 7.08 -3.99
N VAL A 38 11.76 5.82 -3.58
CA VAL A 38 11.41 4.71 -4.49
C VAL A 38 10.11 4.99 -5.25
N PHE A 39 9.22 5.82 -4.68
CA PHE A 39 7.95 6.19 -5.28
C PHE A 39 7.97 7.52 -6.06
N ASP A 40 9.11 8.17 -6.26
CA ASP A 40 9.15 9.50 -6.89
C ASP A 40 8.47 9.54 -8.26
N GLN A 41 8.67 8.55 -9.11
CA GLN A 41 8.01 8.46 -10.41
C GLN A 41 6.51 8.15 -10.29
N VAL A 42 6.15 7.27 -9.36
CA VAL A 42 4.74 6.97 -9.04
C VAL A 42 4.04 8.23 -8.57
N CYS A 43 4.63 8.96 -7.62
CA CYS A 43 4.08 10.22 -7.11
C CYS A 43 3.87 11.25 -8.24
N ALA A 44 4.87 11.43 -9.11
CA ALA A 44 4.74 12.36 -10.24
C ALA A 44 3.53 12.04 -11.13
N ARG A 45 3.27 10.75 -11.39
CA ARG A 45 2.10 10.31 -12.16
C ARG A 45 0.78 10.52 -11.40
N LEU A 46 0.76 10.21 -10.11
CA LEU A 46 -0.43 10.39 -9.27
C LEU A 46 -0.80 11.87 -9.16
N HIS A 47 0.18 12.77 -9.06
CA HIS A 47 -0.07 14.21 -9.03
C HIS A 47 -0.73 14.73 -10.31
N THR A 48 -0.37 14.19 -11.48
CA THR A 48 -1.03 14.56 -12.74
C THR A 48 -2.47 14.07 -12.82
N SER A 49 -2.86 13.13 -11.98
CA SER A 49 -4.22 12.60 -11.85
C SER A 49 -4.98 13.18 -10.65
N ASP A 50 -4.52 14.31 -10.12
CA ASP A 50 -5.13 15.03 -8.99
C ASP A 50 -5.18 14.21 -7.68
N LEU A 51 -4.17 13.38 -7.43
CA LEU A 51 -4.02 12.68 -6.16
C LEU A 51 -2.92 13.31 -5.30
N ARG A 52 -3.18 13.45 -4.01
CA ARG A 52 -2.18 13.86 -3.02
C ARG A 52 -1.52 12.63 -2.42
N THR A 53 -0.20 12.65 -2.32
CA THR A 53 0.58 11.51 -1.86
C THR A 53 1.17 11.73 -0.48
N PHE A 54 1.17 10.65 0.31
CA PHE A 54 1.74 10.56 1.65
C PHE A 54 2.65 9.32 1.67
N ALA A 55 3.94 9.51 1.45
CA ALA A 55 4.90 8.41 1.39
C ALA A 55 5.67 8.30 2.70
N VAL A 56 5.59 7.16 3.36
CA VAL A 56 6.34 6.89 4.59
C VAL A 56 7.81 6.66 4.24
N GLU A 57 8.73 7.39 4.88
CA GLU A 57 10.17 7.29 4.58
C GLU A 57 10.75 5.92 4.88
N SER A 58 10.30 5.28 5.95
CA SER A 58 10.69 3.92 6.30
C SER A 58 9.58 3.27 7.11
N ILE A 59 9.30 2.02 6.80
CA ILE A 59 8.32 1.22 7.53
C ILE A 59 8.95 0.40 8.66
N GLU A 60 10.23 0.57 8.93
CA GLU A 60 10.92 -0.20 9.97
C GLU A 60 10.24 0.00 11.33
N GLY A 61 9.79 -1.10 11.93
CA GLY A 61 9.07 -1.10 13.20
C GLY A 61 7.67 -0.49 13.16
N LEU A 62 7.14 -0.17 11.98
CA LEU A 62 5.76 0.30 11.81
C LEU A 62 4.81 -0.90 11.78
N ASP A 63 3.77 -0.83 12.58
CA ASP A 63 2.69 -1.81 12.66
C ASP A 63 1.34 -1.21 12.19
N PRO A 64 0.29 -2.00 12.03
CA PRO A 64 -1.02 -1.49 11.60
C PRO A 64 -1.60 -0.40 12.51
N ALA A 65 -1.38 -0.49 13.83
CA ALA A 65 -1.82 0.54 14.78
C ALA A 65 -1.04 1.85 14.55
N GLY A 66 0.26 1.76 14.27
CA GLY A 66 1.09 2.89 13.90
C GLY A 66 0.64 3.56 12.61
N VAL A 67 0.24 2.78 11.60
CA VAL A 67 -0.35 3.33 10.36
C VAL A 67 -1.59 4.15 10.67
N THR A 68 -2.51 3.63 11.47
CA THR A 68 -3.72 4.35 11.89
C THR A 68 -3.36 5.64 12.63
N ALA A 69 -2.41 5.59 13.54
CA ALA A 69 -1.96 6.76 14.30
C ALA A 69 -1.32 7.83 13.39
N ILE A 70 -0.58 7.42 12.34
CA ILE A 70 -0.07 8.34 11.32
C ILE A 70 -1.22 9.03 10.59
N LEU A 71 -2.26 8.29 10.17
CA LEU A 71 -3.43 8.88 9.53
C LEU A 71 -4.15 9.88 10.44
N ASP A 72 -4.27 9.58 11.74
CA ASP A 72 -4.88 10.49 12.71
C ASP A 72 -4.08 11.78 12.87
N ALA A 73 -2.75 11.66 12.99
CA ALA A 73 -1.86 12.82 13.10
C ALA A 73 -1.88 13.70 11.84
N LEU A 74 -2.06 13.10 10.68
CA LEU A 74 -2.20 13.80 9.40
C LEU A 74 -3.63 14.33 9.15
N LYS A 75 -4.58 14.00 10.01
CA LYS A 75 -6.01 14.34 9.88
C LYS A 75 -6.62 13.78 8.58
N LEU A 76 -6.22 12.58 8.23
CA LEU A 76 -6.75 11.84 7.08
C LEU A 76 -7.80 10.84 7.57
N PRO A 77 -9.09 11.14 7.45
CA PRO A 77 -10.15 10.25 7.93
C PRO A 77 -10.20 8.95 7.13
N TRP A 78 -9.86 9.00 5.87
CA TRP A 78 -9.75 7.85 4.96
C TRP A 78 -8.70 8.11 3.89
N VAL A 79 -8.09 7.06 3.37
CA VAL A 79 -7.11 7.10 2.28
C VAL A 79 -7.22 5.88 1.38
N ASN A 80 -6.69 6.00 0.17
CA ASN A 80 -6.25 4.84 -0.60
C ASN A 80 -4.87 4.42 -0.08
N VAL A 81 -4.55 3.15 -0.08
CA VAL A 81 -3.24 2.69 0.36
C VAL A 81 -2.59 1.81 -0.71
N ALA A 82 -1.31 2.04 -0.94
CA ALA A 82 -0.50 1.18 -1.77
C ALA A 82 0.79 0.78 -1.04
N GLY A 83 1.21 -0.46 -1.24
CA GLY A 83 2.42 -0.99 -0.61
C GLY A 83 3.16 -1.97 -1.50
N CYS A 84 4.48 -1.98 -1.38
CA CYS A 84 5.37 -2.90 -2.07
C CYS A 84 6.15 -3.74 -1.06
N GLY A 85 6.41 -5.01 -1.36
CA GLY A 85 7.18 -5.89 -0.49
C GLY A 85 6.62 -5.98 0.93
N ALA A 86 7.42 -5.68 1.95
CA ALA A 86 6.97 -5.64 3.34
C ALA A 86 5.91 -4.55 3.56
N GLY A 87 5.97 -3.43 2.81
CA GLY A 87 4.91 -2.42 2.81
C GLY A 87 3.58 -2.93 2.31
N ALA A 88 3.58 -3.91 1.40
CA ALA A 88 2.35 -4.60 0.97
C ALA A 88 1.76 -5.45 2.11
N VAL A 89 2.59 -6.18 2.86
CA VAL A 89 2.13 -6.94 4.04
C VAL A 89 1.47 -5.99 5.06
N LEU A 90 2.14 -4.88 5.35
CA LEU A 90 1.62 -3.87 6.26
C LEU A 90 0.30 -3.25 5.75
N ALA A 91 0.19 -2.99 4.44
CA ALA A 91 -1.04 -2.47 3.84
C ALA A 91 -2.21 -3.45 3.96
N TRP A 92 -1.99 -4.74 3.71
CA TRP A 92 -2.98 -5.80 3.93
C TRP A 92 -3.48 -5.81 5.38
N GLN A 93 -2.54 -5.81 6.33
CA GLN A 93 -2.85 -5.83 7.76
C GLN A 93 -3.59 -4.57 8.21
N ALA A 94 -3.17 -3.40 7.72
CA ALA A 94 -3.81 -2.13 8.03
C ALA A 94 -5.26 -2.10 7.53
N CYS A 95 -5.53 -2.55 6.30
CA CYS A 95 -6.88 -2.65 5.76
C CYS A 95 -7.75 -3.64 6.52
N ALA A 96 -7.19 -4.80 6.91
CA ALA A 96 -7.94 -5.82 7.65
C ALA A 96 -8.33 -5.37 9.07
N ARG A 97 -7.53 -4.51 9.69
CA ARG A 97 -7.72 -4.06 11.09
C ARG A 97 -8.28 -2.65 11.22
N GLY A 98 -8.08 -1.81 10.21
CA GLY A 98 -8.50 -0.40 10.20
C GLY A 98 -9.82 -0.19 9.45
N PHE A 99 -10.89 -0.84 9.88
CA PHE A 99 -12.20 -0.73 9.24
C PHE A 99 -12.63 0.73 9.05
N GLY A 100 -13.08 1.07 7.83
CA GLY A 100 -13.56 2.41 7.48
C GLY A 100 -12.46 3.46 7.28
N ARG A 101 -11.18 3.12 7.41
CA ARG A 101 -10.05 4.06 7.22
C ARG A 101 -9.45 4.01 5.82
N PHE A 102 -9.71 2.95 5.07
CA PHE A 102 -9.16 2.75 3.74
C PHE A 102 -10.30 2.64 2.72
N GLN A 103 -10.08 3.22 1.54
CA GLN A 103 -11.04 3.20 0.43
C GLN A 103 -10.67 2.15 -0.63
N SER A 104 -9.38 1.90 -0.79
CA SER A 104 -8.86 0.88 -1.70
C SER A 104 -7.48 0.42 -1.27
N LEU A 105 -7.09 -0.75 -1.77
CA LEU A 105 -5.80 -1.37 -1.53
C LEU A 105 -5.14 -1.74 -2.85
N VAL A 106 -3.91 -1.28 -3.07
CA VAL A 106 -3.06 -1.72 -4.17
C VAL A 106 -1.77 -2.28 -3.58
N VAL A 107 -1.48 -3.53 -3.82
CA VAL A 107 -0.31 -4.20 -3.26
C VAL A 107 0.51 -4.87 -4.35
N ALA A 108 1.81 -4.86 -4.17
CA ALA A 108 2.74 -5.49 -5.08
C ALA A 108 3.65 -6.46 -4.33
N ASP A 109 3.93 -7.60 -4.97
CA ASP A 109 4.98 -8.53 -4.58
C ASP A 109 4.68 -9.37 -3.34
N ARG A 110 3.55 -9.19 -2.67
CA ARG A 110 3.12 -10.00 -1.52
C ARG A 110 1.61 -10.25 -1.58
N GLY A 111 1.25 -11.53 -1.43
CA GLY A 111 -0.14 -11.93 -1.24
C GLY A 111 -0.67 -11.59 0.16
N HIS A 112 -1.92 -11.96 0.41
CA HIS A 112 -2.54 -11.76 1.72
C HIS A 112 -1.71 -12.48 2.81
N PRO A 113 -1.43 -11.82 3.96
CA PRO A 113 -0.52 -12.35 4.98
C PRO A 113 -0.90 -13.71 5.56
N ALA A 114 -2.18 -14.07 5.54
CA ALA A 114 -2.65 -15.39 5.99
C ALA A 114 -2.50 -16.50 4.93
N THR A 115 -2.10 -16.18 3.71
CA THR A 115 -1.81 -17.17 2.66
C THR A 115 -0.35 -17.55 2.68
N PRO A 116 -0.01 -18.85 2.44
CA PRO A 116 1.38 -19.23 2.26
C PRO A 116 1.99 -18.49 1.05
N GLY A 117 3.18 -17.93 1.25
CA GLY A 117 3.99 -17.36 0.18
C GLY A 117 4.64 -18.42 -0.70
N ALA A 118 5.51 -18.00 -1.62
CA ALA A 118 6.22 -18.90 -2.55
C ALA A 118 7.06 -19.96 -1.84
N ASP A 119 7.60 -19.64 -0.68
CA ASP A 119 8.39 -20.53 0.18
C ASP A 119 7.53 -21.36 1.17
N GLY A 120 6.21 -21.23 1.11
CA GLY A 120 5.28 -21.87 2.05
C GLY A 120 5.14 -21.17 3.39
N THR A 121 5.85 -20.06 3.62
CA THR A 121 5.77 -19.28 4.88
C THR A 121 4.50 -18.44 4.92
N VAL A 122 3.81 -18.46 6.06
CA VAL A 122 2.66 -17.59 6.34
C VAL A 122 3.15 -16.40 7.15
N ALA A 123 2.99 -15.19 6.62
CA ALA A 123 3.48 -13.99 7.27
C ALA A 123 2.71 -13.65 8.55
N ASP A 124 1.39 -13.75 8.52
CA ASP A 124 0.52 -13.52 9.68
C ASP A 124 -0.83 -14.22 9.49
N ALA A 125 -0.96 -15.41 10.07
CA ALA A 125 -2.18 -16.21 10.01
C ALA A 125 -3.40 -15.52 10.68
N THR A 126 -3.18 -14.49 11.48
CA THR A 126 -4.25 -13.75 12.19
C THR A 126 -4.83 -12.61 11.37
N THR A 127 -4.24 -12.27 10.22
CA THR A 127 -4.77 -11.23 9.34
C THR A 127 -6.11 -11.68 8.76
N GLY A 128 -7.16 -10.95 9.10
CA GLY A 128 -8.51 -11.20 8.60
C GLY A 128 -8.70 -10.73 7.15
N PRO A 129 -9.89 -10.95 6.59
CA PRO A 129 -10.22 -10.49 5.26
C PRO A 129 -10.25 -8.95 5.17
N VAL A 130 -10.08 -8.44 3.96
CA VAL A 130 -10.26 -7.02 3.65
C VAL A 130 -11.56 -6.82 2.86
N GLU A 131 -12.24 -5.71 3.12
CA GLU A 131 -13.54 -5.40 2.49
C GLU A 131 -13.43 -4.35 1.37
N VAL A 132 -12.24 -3.79 1.19
CA VAL A 132 -11.99 -2.74 0.19
C VAL A 132 -11.66 -3.32 -1.18
N PRO A 133 -11.98 -2.61 -2.27
CA PRO A 133 -11.52 -2.98 -3.60
C PRO A 133 -9.99 -3.10 -3.61
N THR A 134 -9.48 -4.21 -4.12
CA THR A 134 -8.06 -4.57 -4.02
C THR A 134 -7.48 -4.93 -5.38
N THR A 135 -6.32 -4.40 -5.71
CA THR A 135 -5.48 -4.86 -6.83
C THR A 135 -4.18 -5.45 -6.28
N LEU A 136 -3.83 -6.63 -6.75
CA LEU A 136 -2.55 -7.27 -6.46
C LEU A 136 -1.71 -7.34 -7.74
N LEU A 137 -0.54 -6.66 -7.74
CA LEU A 137 0.43 -6.75 -8.82
C LEU A 137 1.36 -7.93 -8.56
N VAL A 138 1.34 -8.88 -9.48
CA VAL A 138 2.17 -10.09 -9.48
C VAL A 138 3.46 -9.80 -10.21
N THR A 139 4.58 -9.96 -9.52
CA THR A 139 5.93 -9.78 -10.04
C THR A 139 6.59 -11.12 -10.34
N LYS A 140 7.84 -11.08 -10.80
CA LYS A 140 8.68 -12.28 -10.91
C LYS A 140 8.89 -13.03 -9.60
N ASN A 141 8.75 -12.33 -8.46
CA ASN A 141 8.96 -12.89 -7.12
C ASN A 141 7.69 -13.50 -6.51
N LEU A 142 6.52 -13.23 -7.09
CA LEU A 142 5.24 -13.69 -6.55
C LEU A 142 4.57 -14.66 -7.53
N PRO A 143 4.42 -15.95 -7.17
CA PRO A 143 3.67 -16.90 -8.00
C PRO A 143 2.20 -16.49 -8.14
N ARG A 144 1.64 -16.64 -9.34
CA ARG A 144 0.24 -16.34 -9.62
C ARG A 144 -0.71 -17.11 -8.68
N SER A 145 -0.36 -18.33 -8.31
CA SER A 145 -1.17 -19.15 -7.38
C SER A 145 -1.33 -18.50 -6.00
N VAL A 146 -0.31 -17.80 -5.51
CA VAL A 146 -0.39 -17.05 -4.25
C VAL A 146 -1.37 -15.87 -4.38
N ALA A 147 -1.33 -15.17 -5.51
CA ALA A 147 -2.26 -14.08 -5.79
C ALA A 147 -3.72 -14.60 -5.85
N ASP A 148 -3.95 -15.69 -6.57
CA ASP A 148 -5.29 -16.28 -6.71
C ASP A 148 -5.84 -16.76 -5.35
N THR A 149 -4.98 -17.33 -4.51
CA THR A 149 -5.36 -17.74 -3.15
C THR A 149 -5.68 -16.53 -2.27
N SER A 150 -4.96 -15.43 -2.43
CA SER A 150 -5.19 -14.18 -1.70
C SER A 150 -6.59 -13.60 -1.96
N GLY A 151 -7.16 -13.84 -3.14
CA GLY A 151 -8.51 -13.39 -3.48
C GLY A 151 -9.61 -13.92 -2.57
N ARG A 152 -9.39 -15.03 -1.88
CA ARG A 152 -10.33 -15.60 -0.89
C ARG A 152 -10.49 -14.71 0.36
N PHE A 153 -9.53 -13.83 0.60
CA PHE A 153 -9.53 -12.88 1.72
C PHE A 153 -9.97 -11.48 1.30
N VAL A 154 -10.43 -11.29 0.07
CA VAL A 154 -10.95 -10.01 -0.41
C VAL A 154 -12.45 -10.13 -0.64
N TYR A 155 -13.22 -9.40 0.15
CA TYR A 155 -14.68 -9.37 0.03
C TYR A 155 -15.18 -8.22 -0.87
N GLY A 156 -14.28 -7.31 -1.24
CA GLY A 156 -14.50 -6.32 -2.29
C GLY A 156 -14.14 -6.86 -3.68
N GLU A 157 -14.13 -5.96 -4.66
CA GLU A 157 -13.61 -6.30 -5.98
C GLU A 157 -12.12 -6.66 -5.89
N PHE A 158 -11.74 -7.77 -6.50
CA PHE A 158 -10.36 -8.22 -6.53
C PHE A 158 -9.85 -8.35 -7.96
N ARG A 159 -8.71 -7.70 -8.25
CA ARG A 159 -8.04 -7.72 -9.54
C ARG A 159 -6.59 -8.13 -9.37
N VAL A 160 -6.11 -8.98 -10.26
CA VAL A 160 -4.71 -9.38 -10.35
C VAL A 160 -4.13 -8.85 -11.65
N VAL A 161 -2.99 -8.17 -11.56
CA VAL A 161 -2.24 -7.63 -12.68
C VAL A 161 -0.84 -8.22 -12.67
N GLU A 162 -0.45 -8.87 -13.76
CA GLU A 162 0.90 -9.42 -13.91
C GLU A 162 1.84 -8.40 -14.52
N VAL A 163 3.00 -8.21 -13.89
CA VAL A 163 4.08 -7.35 -14.37
C VAL A 163 5.39 -8.13 -14.38
N ASP A 164 6.11 -8.09 -15.50
CA ASP A 164 7.34 -8.85 -15.68
C ASP A 164 8.58 -8.09 -15.15
N VAL A 165 8.51 -7.70 -13.88
CA VAL A 165 9.54 -6.92 -13.19
C VAL A 165 9.85 -7.50 -11.82
N THR A 166 10.94 -7.06 -11.21
CA THR A 166 11.34 -7.43 -9.86
C THR A 166 10.87 -6.41 -8.82
N ASN A 167 11.03 -5.12 -9.14
CA ASN A 167 10.60 -4.02 -8.25
C ASN A 167 9.55 -3.17 -8.97
N VAL A 168 8.31 -3.24 -8.51
CA VAL A 168 7.19 -2.54 -9.14
C VAL A 168 7.32 -1.02 -9.03
N ALA A 169 7.77 -0.52 -7.89
CA ALA A 169 7.83 0.93 -7.65
C ALA A 169 8.79 1.65 -8.62
N THR A 170 9.87 0.99 -9.03
CA THR A 170 10.90 1.58 -9.89
C THR A 170 10.87 1.09 -11.34
N GLU A 171 10.40 -0.14 -11.58
CA GLU A 171 10.44 -0.77 -12.91
C GLU A 171 9.07 -0.82 -13.59
N ALA A 172 7.98 -0.65 -12.82
CA ALA A 172 6.59 -0.64 -13.30
C ALA A 172 5.78 0.49 -12.61
N ASP A 173 6.40 1.66 -12.48
CA ASP A 173 5.80 2.84 -11.85
C ASP A 173 4.51 3.29 -12.56
N HIS A 174 4.44 3.10 -13.88
CA HIS A 174 3.26 3.41 -14.66
C HIS A 174 2.08 2.49 -14.32
N GLU A 175 2.32 1.20 -14.26
CA GLU A 175 1.31 0.19 -13.91
C GLU A 175 0.81 0.39 -12.48
N LEU A 176 1.73 0.62 -11.53
CA LEU A 176 1.37 0.88 -10.15
C LEU A 176 0.51 2.15 -10.01
N ALA A 177 0.94 3.25 -10.63
CA ALA A 177 0.17 4.50 -10.62
C ALA A 177 -1.19 4.33 -11.29
N THR A 178 -1.26 3.61 -12.41
CA THR A 178 -2.50 3.34 -13.13
C THR A 178 -3.50 2.59 -12.26
N GLU A 179 -3.06 1.53 -11.57
CA GLU A 179 -3.94 0.75 -10.70
C GLU A 179 -4.43 1.57 -9.49
N ILE A 180 -3.57 2.43 -8.93
CA ILE A 180 -3.99 3.35 -7.87
C ILE A 180 -5.05 4.32 -8.38
N VAL A 181 -4.85 4.96 -9.54
CA VAL A 181 -5.82 5.89 -10.14
C VAL A 181 -7.15 5.18 -10.44
N LEU A 182 -7.10 3.98 -11.01
CA LEU A 182 -8.31 3.21 -11.31
C LEU A 182 -9.14 2.92 -10.05
N ARG A 183 -8.49 2.66 -8.93
CA ARG A 183 -9.18 2.43 -7.65
C ARG A 183 -9.75 3.72 -7.04
N THR A 184 -9.17 4.88 -7.32
CA THR A 184 -9.68 6.17 -6.84
C THR A 184 -10.78 6.76 -7.73
N SER A 185 -10.87 6.35 -8.99
CA SER A 185 -11.82 6.89 -9.98
C SER A 185 -13.25 6.34 -9.84
N LEU A 186 -13.49 5.42 -8.93
CA LEU A 186 -14.79 4.76 -8.74
C LEU A 186 -15.76 5.56 -7.85
N TRP A 187 -15.42 6.82 -7.51
CA TRP A 187 -16.22 7.69 -6.61
C TRP A 187 -16.39 9.11 -7.14
#